data_50e848db392454f65cfe38963da9db33
#
_entry.id   50e848db392454f65cfe38963da9db33
#
_cell.length_a   1.000
_cell.length_b   1.000
_cell.length_c   1.000
_cell.angle_alpha   90.00
_cell.angle_beta   90.00
_cell.angle_gamma   90.00
#
_symmetry.space_group_name_H-M   'P 1'
#
loop_
_entity.id
_entity.type
_entity.pdbx_description
1 polymer ?
#
loop_
_entity_poly.entity_id
_entity_poly.type
_entity_poly.pdbx_seq_one_letter_code
_entity_poly.pdbx_strand_id
1 'polypeptide(L)'
;MQGEPVLVAKALSIAICIIAQRRKRKVLVVKYSYSHDLFRLRNIEHDKKDLLDFLDEAEMGGNDEDSMFRWLFDEIMPFEGDYSTADILCISDFGWMPISEEVMEKINAEKQKGMTFYGLNIVDSSTMGQYMGDHMEEMSEYLGSPANVCDSMWEYENGICKETKKIENK
;
A
#
# COMPACT_ATOMS: atom_id res chain seq x y z
N MET A 1 12.00 -0.49 -0.57
CA MET A 1 12.27 -1.94 -0.83
C MET A 1 13.24 -2.13 -1.99
N GLN A 2 14.13 -3.11 -1.93
CA GLN A 2 15.02 -3.54 -3.03
C GLN A 2 15.21 -5.06 -2.98
N GLY A 3 15.58 -5.67 -4.13
CA GLY A 3 15.88 -7.11 -4.18
C GLY A 3 14.67 -8.03 -3.97
N GLU A 4 14.82 -9.04 -3.12
CA GLU A 4 13.80 -10.07 -2.86
C GLU A 4 12.46 -9.48 -2.35
N PRO A 5 12.42 -8.52 -1.41
CA PRO A 5 11.19 -7.90 -0.95
C PRO A 5 10.34 -7.29 -2.07
N VAL A 6 10.98 -6.69 -3.08
CA VAL A 6 10.26 -6.15 -4.26
C VAL A 6 9.60 -7.26 -5.07
N LEU A 7 10.29 -8.38 -5.27
CA LEU A 7 9.73 -9.53 -6.00
C LEU A 7 8.55 -10.13 -5.26
N VAL A 8 8.64 -10.23 -3.94
CA VAL A 8 7.54 -10.69 -3.09
C VAL A 8 6.35 -9.75 -3.20
N ALA A 9 6.56 -8.44 -3.08
CA ALA A 9 5.49 -7.44 -3.20
C ALA A 9 4.78 -7.52 -4.55
N LYS A 10 5.53 -7.64 -5.65
CA LYS A 10 4.97 -7.82 -7.01
C LYS A 10 4.15 -9.09 -7.12
N ALA A 11 4.67 -10.22 -6.63
CA ALA A 11 3.97 -11.51 -6.67
C ALA A 11 2.66 -11.47 -5.87
N LEU A 12 2.68 -10.87 -4.68
CA LEU A 12 1.49 -10.69 -3.84
C LEU A 12 0.48 -9.75 -4.50
N SER A 13 0.92 -8.65 -5.09
CA SER A 13 0.05 -7.74 -5.84
C SER A 13 -0.69 -8.44 -6.97
N ILE A 14 0.01 -9.27 -7.76
CA ILE A 14 -0.60 -10.07 -8.83
C ILE A 14 -1.61 -11.08 -8.26
N ALA A 15 -1.25 -11.79 -7.19
CA ALA A 15 -2.14 -12.76 -6.56
C ALA A 15 -3.43 -12.10 -6.05
N ILE A 16 -3.31 -10.93 -5.42
CA ILE A 16 -4.44 -10.14 -4.91
C ILE A 16 -5.32 -9.66 -6.08
N CYS A 17 -4.72 -9.18 -7.16
CA CYS A 17 -5.45 -8.80 -8.38
C CYS A 17 -6.28 -9.97 -8.93
N ILE A 18 -5.70 -11.17 -9.01
CA ILE A 18 -6.40 -12.39 -9.45
C ILE A 18 -7.56 -12.72 -8.51
N ILE A 19 -7.34 -12.68 -7.20
CA ILE A 19 -8.38 -12.99 -6.20
C ILE A 19 -9.51 -11.96 -6.27
N ALA A 20 -9.20 -10.68 -6.34
CA ALA A 20 -10.18 -9.61 -6.43
C ALA A 20 -11.06 -9.76 -7.69
N GLN A 21 -10.44 -10.01 -8.84
CA GLN A 21 -11.16 -10.23 -10.09
C GLN A 21 -12.07 -11.48 -10.06
N ARG A 22 -11.60 -12.59 -9.47
CA ARG A 22 -12.44 -13.77 -9.24
C ARG A 22 -13.65 -13.47 -8.37
N ARG A 23 -13.53 -12.50 -7.46
CA ARG A 23 -14.62 -11.99 -6.61
C ARG A 23 -15.41 -10.85 -7.26
N LYS A 24 -15.16 -10.57 -8.56
CA LYS A 24 -15.80 -9.49 -9.33
C LYS A 24 -15.58 -8.10 -8.73
N ARG A 25 -14.46 -7.90 -8.01
CA ARG A 25 -14.06 -6.60 -7.51
C ARG A 25 -13.21 -5.88 -8.55
N LYS A 26 -13.38 -4.57 -8.67
CA LYS A 26 -12.51 -3.71 -9.47
C LYS A 26 -11.21 -3.47 -8.71
N VAL A 27 -10.12 -3.29 -9.44
CA VAL A 27 -8.78 -3.11 -8.86
C VAL A 27 -8.08 -1.94 -9.54
N LEU A 28 -7.58 -1.04 -8.73
CA LEU A 28 -6.55 -0.07 -9.09
C LEU A 28 -5.23 -0.51 -8.46
N VAL A 29 -4.17 -0.53 -9.23
CA VAL A 29 -2.82 -0.74 -8.72
C VAL A 29 -2.07 0.57 -8.83
N VAL A 30 -1.53 1.05 -7.72
CA VAL A 30 -0.72 2.26 -7.65
C VAL A 30 0.71 1.88 -7.32
N LYS A 31 1.65 2.30 -8.14
CA LYS A 31 3.06 2.35 -7.78
C LYS A 31 3.38 3.76 -7.29
N TYR A 32 4.21 3.87 -6.30
CA TYR A 32 4.64 5.15 -5.78
C TYR A 32 6.11 5.13 -5.35
N SER A 33 6.73 6.26 -5.59
CA SER A 33 8.04 6.66 -5.08
C SER A 33 8.03 8.19 -4.98
N TYR A 34 8.97 8.91 -5.56
CA TYR A 34 8.84 10.36 -5.81
C TYR A 34 7.86 10.68 -6.95
N SER A 35 7.53 9.71 -7.77
CA SER A 35 6.46 9.76 -8.78
C SER A 35 5.36 8.76 -8.44
N HIS A 36 4.18 8.97 -9.02
CA HIS A 36 3.03 8.11 -8.84
C HIS A 36 2.52 7.68 -10.20
N ASP A 37 2.23 6.40 -10.33
CA ASP A 37 1.63 5.85 -11.53
C ASP A 37 0.54 4.85 -11.17
N LEU A 38 -0.42 4.68 -12.06
CA LEU A 38 -1.60 3.91 -11.78
C LEU A 38 -1.97 2.98 -12.94
N PHE A 39 -2.34 1.74 -12.61
CA PHE A 39 -2.86 0.75 -13.53
C PHE A 39 -4.30 0.35 -13.17
N ARG A 40 -5.22 0.48 -14.14
CA ARG A 40 -6.61 0.06 -13.99
C ARG A 40 -6.78 -1.35 -14.53
N LEU A 41 -6.88 -2.31 -13.63
CA LEU A 41 -7.09 -3.71 -14.02
C LEU A 41 -8.57 -3.91 -14.41
N ARG A 42 -8.82 -4.14 -15.70
CA ARG A 42 -10.15 -4.42 -16.24
C ARG A 42 -10.43 -5.91 -16.29
N ASN A 43 -9.49 -6.68 -16.83
CA ASN A 43 -9.59 -8.13 -16.95
C ASN A 43 -8.19 -8.77 -16.86
N ILE A 44 -7.96 -9.58 -15.83
CA ILE A 44 -6.65 -10.17 -15.57
C ILE A 44 -6.16 -11.07 -16.73
N GLU A 45 -7.05 -11.74 -17.44
CA GLU A 45 -6.67 -12.63 -18.54
C GLU A 45 -6.15 -11.85 -19.76
N HIS A 46 -6.66 -10.63 -19.97
CA HIS A 46 -6.24 -9.75 -21.05
C HIS A 46 -5.11 -8.81 -20.63
N ASP A 47 -5.22 -8.27 -19.43
CA ASP A 47 -4.34 -7.21 -18.93
C ASP A 47 -3.08 -7.75 -18.23
N LYS A 48 -2.93 -9.08 -18.12
CA LYS A 48 -1.84 -9.71 -17.35
C LYS A 48 -0.46 -9.23 -17.77
N LYS A 49 -0.23 -9.15 -19.09
CA LYS A 49 1.08 -8.73 -19.61
C LYS A 49 1.34 -7.27 -19.25
N ASP A 50 0.37 -6.41 -19.48
CA ASP A 50 0.50 -4.97 -19.22
C ASP A 50 0.65 -4.70 -17.70
N LEU A 51 -0.03 -5.48 -16.84
CA LEU A 51 0.15 -5.43 -15.40
C LEU A 51 1.57 -5.85 -14.98
N LEU A 52 2.10 -6.91 -15.61
CA LEU A 52 3.47 -7.35 -15.32
C LEU A 52 4.48 -6.29 -15.77
N ASP A 53 4.33 -5.76 -16.97
CA ASP A 53 5.20 -4.72 -17.50
C ASP A 53 5.13 -3.47 -16.60
N PHE A 54 3.93 -3.05 -16.15
CA PHE A 54 3.73 -1.96 -15.21
C PHE A 54 4.43 -2.19 -13.87
N LEU A 55 4.33 -3.39 -13.31
CA LEU A 55 4.98 -3.73 -12.05
C LEU A 55 6.50 -3.88 -12.19
N ASP A 56 7.01 -4.19 -13.39
CA ASP A 56 8.44 -4.36 -13.66
C ASP A 56 9.16 -3.06 -13.98
N GLU A 57 8.44 -2.02 -14.41
CA GLU A 57 9.02 -0.70 -14.52
C GLU A 57 9.58 -0.25 -13.17
N ALA A 58 10.89 -0.04 -13.14
CA ALA A 58 11.59 0.32 -11.93
C ALA A 58 11.25 1.76 -11.52
N GLU A 59 10.66 1.92 -10.37
CA GLU A 59 10.59 3.23 -9.71
C GLU A 59 11.92 3.47 -8.99
N MET A 60 12.66 4.46 -9.45
CA MET A 60 13.92 4.90 -8.83
C MET A 60 13.62 6.11 -7.96
N GLY A 61 13.81 5.97 -6.65
CA GLY A 61 13.61 7.11 -5.75
C GLY A 61 13.31 6.71 -4.31
N GLY A 62 13.07 7.71 -3.49
CA GLY A 62 12.62 7.54 -2.11
C GLY A 62 11.10 7.39 -2.03
N ASN A 63 10.60 7.39 -0.81
CA ASN A 63 9.18 7.30 -0.53
C ASN A 63 8.60 8.71 -0.32
N ASP A 64 7.41 8.95 -0.87
CA ASP A 64 6.62 10.16 -0.63
C ASP A 64 5.14 9.77 -0.52
N GLU A 65 4.81 9.17 0.60
CA GLU A 65 3.47 8.67 0.91
C GLU A 65 2.47 9.83 1.04
N ASP A 66 2.91 10.96 1.57
CA ASP A 66 2.06 12.15 1.71
C ASP A 66 1.56 12.63 0.35
N SER A 67 2.48 12.81 -0.60
CA SER A 67 2.15 13.20 -1.96
C SER A 67 1.30 12.14 -2.68
N MET A 68 1.59 10.85 -2.47
CA MET A 68 0.83 9.75 -3.05
C MET A 68 -0.63 9.74 -2.56
N PHE A 69 -0.87 9.84 -1.26
CA PHE A 69 -2.23 9.88 -0.72
C PHE A 69 -2.98 11.15 -1.15
N ARG A 70 -2.30 12.30 -1.18
CA ARG A 70 -2.86 13.56 -1.67
C ARG A 70 -3.33 13.41 -3.12
N TRP A 71 -2.45 12.92 -4.00
CA TRP A 71 -2.77 12.66 -5.40
C TRP A 71 -3.92 11.66 -5.55
N LEU A 72 -3.93 10.57 -4.78
CA LEU A 72 -4.98 9.55 -4.82
C LEU A 72 -6.34 10.15 -4.48
N PHE A 73 -6.44 10.93 -3.40
CA PHE A 73 -7.71 11.46 -2.91
C PHE A 73 -8.18 12.69 -3.67
N ASP A 74 -7.28 13.54 -4.14
CA ASP A 74 -7.66 14.80 -4.79
C ASP A 74 -7.82 14.67 -6.31
N GLU A 75 -7.00 13.80 -6.95
CA GLU A 75 -6.94 13.73 -8.40
C GLU A 75 -7.49 12.43 -8.99
N ILE A 76 -7.44 11.31 -8.26
CA ILE A 76 -7.86 10.02 -8.80
C ILE A 76 -9.27 9.64 -8.34
N MET A 77 -9.49 9.51 -7.04
CA MET A 77 -10.74 9.01 -6.50
C MET A 77 -11.98 9.83 -6.87
N PRO A 78 -11.94 11.18 -7.00
CA PRO A 78 -13.11 11.96 -7.41
C PRO A 78 -13.62 11.60 -8.80
N PHE A 79 -12.76 11.11 -9.68
CA PHE A 79 -13.10 10.72 -11.06
C PHE A 79 -13.35 9.23 -11.23
N GLU A 80 -13.06 8.44 -10.22
CA GLU A 80 -13.15 6.99 -10.20
C GLU A 80 -14.30 6.54 -9.28
N GLY A 81 -15.52 6.95 -9.57
CA GLY A 81 -16.70 6.71 -8.72
C GLY A 81 -16.93 5.25 -8.30
N ASP A 82 -16.39 4.31 -9.07
CA ASP A 82 -16.41 2.87 -8.75
C ASP A 82 -15.57 2.49 -7.52
N TYR A 83 -14.69 3.36 -7.06
CA TYR A 83 -13.76 3.13 -5.96
C TYR A 83 -14.06 3.95 -4.70
N SER A 84 -15.19 4.67 -4.69
CA SER A 84 -15.60 5.51 -3.54
C SER A 84 -15.82 4.73 -2.24
N THR A 85 -15.95 3.40 -2.32
CA THR A 85 -16.06 2.49 -1.17
C THR A 85 -15.02 1.37 -1.25
N ALA A 86 -13.91 1.63 -1.93
CA ALA A 86 -12.83 0.64 -2.06
C ALA A 86 -12.03 0.55 -0.76
N ASP A 87 -11.54 -0.65 -0.47
CA ASP A 87 -10.50 -0.81 0.53
C ASP A 87 -9.14 -0.47 -0.08
N ILE A 88 -8.23 0.06 0.70
CA ILE A 88 -6.84 0.30 0.32
C ILE A 88 -5.95 -0.74 0.97
N LEU A 89 -5.09 -1.38 0.19
CA LEU A 89 -4.03 -2.25 0.68
C LEU A 89 -2.68 -1.65 0.32
N CYS A 90 -1.93 -1.26 1.32
CA CYS A 90 -0.55 -0.81 1.20
C CYS A 90 0.39 -2.02 1.33
N ILE A 91 1.24 -2.24 0.34
CA ILE A 91 2.29 -3.28 0.37
C ILE A 91 3.64 -2.57 0.32
N SER A 92 4.40 -2.62 1.39
CA SER A 92 5.63 -1.84 1.56
C SER A 92 6.54 -2.49 2.61
N ASP A 93 7.78 -2.02 2.73
CA ASP A 93 8.64 -2.20 3.91
C ASP A 93 8.33 -1.17 5.01
N PHE A 94 7.32 -0.36 4.77
CA PHE A 94 6.84 0.70 5.66
C PHE A 94 7.91 1.66 6.20
N GLY A 95 9.02 1.82 5.49
CA GLY A 95 9.99 2.89 5.73
C GLY A 95 9.42 4.27 5.37
N TRP A 96 8.18 4.54 5.77
CA TRP A 96 7.46 5.76 5.45
C TRP A 96 7.98 6.96 6.21
N MET A 97 7.99 8.10 5.56
CA MET A 97 8.09 9.38 6.26
C MET A 97 6.74 9.69 6.92
N PRO A 98 6.74 10.46 8.04
CA PRO A 98 5.50 10.85 8.68
C PRO A 98 4.58 11.58 7.70
N ILE A 99 3.32 11.12 7.63
CA ILE A 99 2.28 11.74 6.81
C ILE A 99 1.80 13.01 7.50
N SER A 100 1.55 14.07 6.73
CA SER A 100 1.08 15.35 7.23
C SER A 100 -0.30 15.26 7.87
N GLU A 101 -0.59 16.19 8.77
CA GLU A 101 -1.89 16.28 9.45
C GLU A 101 -3.04 16.45 8.43
N GLU A 102 -2.83 17.26 7.38
CA GLU A 102 -3.81 17.48 6.31
C GLU A 102 -4.19 16.17 5.60
N VAL A 103 -3.20 15.33 5.27
CA VAL A 103 -3.44 14.04 4.61
C VAL A 103 -4.06 13.03 5.58
N MET A 104 -3.67 13.06 6.85
CA MET A 104 -4.30 12.24 7.88
C MET A 104 -5.78 12.60 8.08
N GLU A 105 -6.14 13.87 8.00
CA GLU A 105 -7.55 14.29 8.02
C GLU A 105 -8.34 13.71 6.83
N LYS A 106 -7.76 13.70 5.62
CA LYS A 106 -8.36 13.08 4.45
C LYS A 106 -8.53 11.57 4.62
N ILE A 107 -7.50 10.87 5.09
CA ILE A 107 -7.56 9.43 5.40
C ILE A 107 -8.69 9.13 6.38
N ASN A 108 -8.77 9.90 7.47
CA ASN A 108 -9.81 9.74 8.48
C ASN A 108 -11.21 10.02 7.92
N ALA A 109 -11.35 11.01 7.04
CA ALA A 109 -12.61 11.30 6.37
C ALA A 109 -13.07 10.14 5.47
N GLU A 110 -12.15 9.50 4.74
CA GLU A 110 -12.47 8.32 3.91
C GLU A 110 -12.81 7.09 4.78
N LYS A 111 -12.11 6.89 5.90
CA LYS A 111 -12.47 5.86 6.88
C LYS A 111 -13.88 6.05 7.45
N GLN A 112 -14.28 7.28 7.74
CA GLN A 112 -15.65 7.58 8.21
C GLN A 112 -16.72 7.27 7.16
N LYS A 113 -16.36 7.27 5.87
CA LYS A 113 -17.25 6.84 4.77
C LYS A 113 -17.30 5.32 4.60
N GLY A 114 -16.48 4.57 5.35
CA GLY A 114 -16.43 3.11 5.34
C GLY A 114 -15.25 2.50 4.59
N MET A 115 -14.30 3.31 4.13
CA MET A 115 -13.06 2.81 3.54
C MET A 115 -12.18 2.18 4.61
N THR A 116 -11.58 1.02 4.31
CA THR A 116 -10.67 0.33 5.22
C THR A 116 -9.25 0.34 4.65
N PHE A 117 -8.29 0.60 5.51
CA PHE A 117 -6.87 0.62 5.17
C PHE A 117 -6.18 -0.59 5.75
N TYR A 118 -5.57 -1.36 4.88
CA TYR A 118 -4.80 -2.56 5.23
C TYR A 118 -3.33 -2.32 4.94
N GLY A 119 -2.45 -2.82 5.80
CA GLY A 119 -1.01 -2.78 5.61
C GLY A 119 -0.42 -4.19 5.52
N LEU A 120 0.43 -4.43 4.54
CA LEU A 120 1.24 -5.63 4.43
C LEU A 120 2.71 -5.24 4.41
N ASN A 121 3.36 -5.40 5.56
CA ASN A 121 4.79 -5.15 5.73
C ASN A 121 5.58 -6.33 5.16
N ILE A 122 6.42 -6.06 4.15
CA ILE A 122 7.38 -7.03 3.63
C ILE A 122 8.69 -6.79 4.36
N VAL A 123 9.00 -7.65 5.31
CA VAL A 123 10.22 -7.52 6.11
C VAL A 123 11.45 -7.78 5.25
N ASP A 124 12.34 -6.80 5.22
CA ASP A 124 13.68 -6.94 4.66
C ASP A 124 14.63 -7.38 5.75
N SER A 125 15.01 -8.66 5.75
CA SER A 125 15.94 -9.23 6.71
C SER A 125 17.41 -8.85 6.44
N SER A 126 17.68 -7.97 5.47
CA SER A 126 19.01 -7.40 5.25
C SER A 126 19.42 -6.50 6.43
N THR A 127 20.73 -6.27 6.58
CA THR A 127 21.26 -5.37 7.62
C THR A 127 20.66 -3.96 7.55
N MET A 128 20.34 -3.51 6.35
CA MET A 128 19.69 -2.21 6.13
C MET A 128 18.21 -2.25 6.56
N GLY A 129 17.51 -3.34 6.28
CA GLY A 129 16.12 -3.54 6.71
C GLY A 129 15.99 -3.60 8.23
N GLN A 130 16.92 -4.26 8.92
CA GLN A 130 16.96 -4.28 10.39
C GLN A 130 17.17 -2.88 10.98
N TYR A 131 18.14 -2.12 10.43
CA TYR A 131 18.38 -0.74 10.88
C TYR A 131 17.15 0.17 10.68
N MET A 132 16.46 0.02 9.56
CA MET A 132 15.22 0.77 9.28
C MET A 132 14.10 0.32 10.20
N GLY A 133 13.99 -0.97 10.51
CA GLY A 133 12.99 -1.51 11.43
C GLY A 133 13.10 -0.94 12.85
N ASP A 134 14.32 -0.91 13.40
CA ASP A 134 14.59 -0.31 14.72
C ASP A 134 14.20 1.18 14.76
N HIS A 135 14.46 1.90 13.67
CA HIS A 135 14.08 3.32 13.56
C HIS A 135 12.57 3.52 13.42
N MET A 136 11.86 2.55 12.82
CA MET A 136 10.41 2.61 12.66
C MET A 136 9.66 2.44 13.98
N GLU A 137 10.20 1.68 14.95
CA GLU A 137 9.60 1.61 16.29
C GLU A 137 9.60 2.98 16.96
N GLU A 138 10.68 3.74 16.85
CA GLU A 138 10.75 5.12 17.36
C GLU A 138 9.78 6.06 16.62
N MET A 139 9.55 5.83 15.31
CA MET A 139 8.64 6.64 14.50
C MET A 139 7.16 6.25 14.65
N SER A 140 6.85 5.10 15.25
CA SER A 140 5.46 4.62 15.44
C SER A 140 4.59 5.56 16.29
N GLU A 141 5.21 6.41 17.10
CA GLU A 141 4.53 7.42 17.92
C GLU A 141 4.01 8.61 17.11
N TYR A 142 4.47 8.81 15.85
CA TYR A 142 4.00 9.91 15.02
C TYR A 142 2.60 9.64 14.45
N LEU A 143 1.78 10.68 14.43
CA LEU A 143 0.39 10.61 13.96
C LEU A 143 0.26 9.99 12.57
N GLY A 144 1.17 10.30 11.66
CA GLY A 144 1.19 9.80 10.27
C GLY A 144 1.95 8.50 10.05
N SER A 145 2.23 7.72 11.09
CA SER A 145 2.88 6.42 10.95
C SER A 145 1.96 5.39 10.27
N PRO A 146 2.52 4.34 9.62
CA PRO A 146 1.71 3.26 9.05
C PRO A 146 0.73 2.63 10.05
N ALA A 147 1.15 2.56 11.31
CA ALA A 147 0.34 2.03 12.40
C ALA A 147 -0.89 2.91 12.70
N ASN A 148 -0.87 4.20 12.39
CA ASN A 148 -2.00 5.11 12.56
C ASN A 148 -2.85 5.19 11.28
N VAL A 149 -2.24 4.95 10.12
CA VAL A 149 -2.93 4.92 8.81
C VAL A 149 -3.71 3.62 8.62
N CYS A 150 -3.10 2.46 8.89
CA CYS A 150 -3.72 1.18 8.63
C CYS A 150 -4.64 0.71 9.77
N ASP A 151 -5.83 0.24 9.43
CA ASP A 151 -6.80 -0.33 10.37
C ASP A 151 -6.41 -1.74 10.80
N SER A 152 -5.76 -2.49 9.91
CA SER A 152 -5.16 -3.79 10.21
C SER A 152 -3.84 -3.92 9.48
N MET A 153 -2.88 -4.61 10.09
CA MET A 153 -1.55 -4.83 9.51
C MET A 153 -1.13 -6.28 9.61
N TRP A 154 -0.42 -6.72 8.60
CA TRP A 154 0.27 -8.00 8.54
C TRP A 154 1.74 -7.79 8.23
N GLU A 155 2.53 -8.74 8.68
CA GLU A 155 3.95 -8.84 8.40
C GLU A 155 4.21 -10.11 7.61
N TYR A 156 4.92 -9.98 6.51
CA TYR A 156 5.39 -11.10 5.70
C TYR A 156 6.89 -11.24 5.82
N GLU A 157 7.33 -12.37 6.34
CA GLU A 157 8.74 -12.71 6.50
C GLU A 157 8.95 -14.20 6.19
N ASN A 158 9.92 -14.54 5.35
CA ASN A 158 10.34 -15.92 5.05
C ASN A 158 9.18 -16.88 4.69
N GLY A 159 8.21 -16.42 3.91
CA GLY A 159 7.05 -17.22 3.51
C GLY A 159 5.94 -17.30 4.55
N ILE A 160 6.07 -16.63 5.68
CA ILE A 160 5.08 -16.61 6.77
C ILE A 160 4.44 -15.24 6.82
N CYS A 161 3.10 -15.21 6.87
CA CYS A 161 2.32 -13.99 7.05
C CYS A 161 1.68 -14.03 8.45
N LYS A 162 1.92 -13.00 9.26
CA LYS A 162 1.38 -12.86 10.60
C LYS A 162 0.60 -11.55 10.72
N GLU A 163 -0.56 -11.58 11.37
CA GLU A 163 -1.27 -10.36 11.76
C GLU A 163 -0.54 -9.72 12.95
N THR A 164 -0.09 -8.47 12.78
CA THR A 164 0.69 -7.74 13.79
C THR A 164 -0.15 -6.72 14.53
N LYS A 165 -1.22 -6.22 13.89
CA LYS A 165 -2.12 -5.25 14.51
C LYS A 165 -3.54 -5.46 14.00
N LYS A 166 -4.47 -5.60 14.94
CA LYS A 166 -5.90 -5.47 14.71
C LYS A 166 -6.41 -4.30 15.54
N ILE A 167 -6.90 -3.27 14.86
CA ILE A 167 -7.59 -2.20 15.59
C ILE A 167 -8.95 -2.79 15.99
N GLU A 168 -9.18 -2.90 17.29
CA GLU A 168 -10.51 -3.21 17.81
C GLU A 168 -11.43 -2.05 17.43
N ASN A 169 -12.34 -2.33 16.51
CA ASN A 169 -13.41 -1.39 16.18
C ASN A 169 -14.22 -1.14 17.48
N LYS A 170 -14.09 0.08 17.99
CA LYS A 170 -14.94 0.59 19.07
C LYS A 170 -16.30 1.01 18.55
#